data_3a0436ba5d7c72f9d07284cbe614b186
#
_entry.id   3a0436ba5d7c72f9d07284cbe614b186
#
_cell.length_a   1.000
_cell.length_b   1.000
_cell.length_c   1.000
_cell.angle_alpha   90.00
_cell.angle_beta   90.00
_cell.angle_gamma   90.00
#
_symmetry.space_group_name_H-M   'P 1'
#
loop_
_entity.id
_entity.type
_entity.pdbx_description
1 polymer ?
#
loop_
_entity_poly.entity_id
_entity_poly.type
_entity_poly.pdbx_seq_one_letter_code
_entity_poly.pdbx_strand_id
1 'polypeptide(L)'
;MVRVPAVEAEGQRHLVRDRGTMQKEVGQHRDRLRKLLRTVGCWESVEGDLRGRLERGEVKGYGGSALPEELRERLVREGARLKLVAEQLAQLEKTLPEQLAEAVQQRMTQLMRLKAVGQVGAQRLLLELYWRQFNNRREVGACVGMVPQPYDSGESRVDQGISKAGNRRVRALLIEMAWLWLRWQPQSELAQWFAQRTRGTVSNKRNKRIAIVAVARRLAILLWRYLKDGVLPKDVQFKPVKVTLKAA
;
A
#
# COMPACT_ATOMS: atom_id res chain seq x y z
N MET A 1 6.11 17.23 -22.71
CA MET A 1 4.67 17.44 -22.78
C MET A 1 3.99 16.71 -21.60
N VAL A 2 3.22 17.40 -20.78
CA VAL A 2 2.50 16.76 -19.66
C VAL A 2 1.29 16.05 -20.23
N ARG A 3 1.19 14.72 -20.05
CA ARG A 3 -0.01 13.98 -20.45
C ARG A 3 -1.09 14.19 -19.41
N VAL A 4 -2.20 14.77 -19.83
CA VAL A 4 -3.42 14.89 -19.03
C VAL A 4 -4.23 13.62 -19.24
N PRO A 5 -4.70 12.95 -18.19
CA PRO A 5 -5.61 11.80 -18.32
C PRO A 5 -6.99 12.23 -18.83
N ALA A 6 -7.72 11.30 -19.42
CA ALA A 6 -9.13 11.49 -19.71
C ALA A 6 -9.93 11.68 -18.40
N VAL A 7 -11.06 12.39 -18.46
CA VAL A 7 -11.89 12.72 -17.29
C VAL A 7 -12.35 11.46 -16.55
N GLU A 8 -12.74 10.44 -17.30
CA GLU A 8 -13.21 9.15 -16.78
C GLU A 8 -12.07 8.41 -16.04
N ALA A 9 -10.85 8.46 -16.59
CA ALA A 9 -9.68 7.87 -15.96
C ALA A 9 -9.28 8.59 -14.67
N GLU A 10 -9.48 9.91 -14.60
CA GLU A 10 -9.28 10.67 -13.37
C GLU A 10 -10.35 10.35 -12.32
N GLY A 11 -11.61 10.17 -12.75
CA GLY A 11 -12.69 9.69 -11.90
C GLY A 11 -12.35 8.37 -11.20
N GLN A 12 -11.84 7.38 -11.94
CA GLN A 12 -11.41 6.10 -11.37
C GLN A 12 -10.25 6.26 -10.37
N ARG A 13 -9.35 7.22 -10.59
CA ARG A 13 -8.28 7.54 -9.63
C ARG A 13 -8.82 8.14 -8.34
N HIS A 14 -9.84 8.98 -8.42
CA HIS A 14 -10.48 9.52 -7.23
C HIS A 14 -11.00 8.41 -6.33
N LEU A 15 -11.63 7.36 -6.87
CA LEU A 15 -12.10 6.21 -6.09
C LEU A 15 -10.96 5.55 -5.28
N VAL A 16 -9.81 5.31 -5.92
CA VAL A 16 -8.65 4.68 -5.26
C VAL A 16 -8.00 5.61 -4.25
N ARG A 17 -7.97 6.92 -4.52
CA ARG A 17 -7.45 7.92 -3.58
C ARG A 17 -8.35 8.07 -2.38
N ASP A 18 -9.66 8.10 -2.60
CA ASP A 18 -10.67 8.20 -1.56
C ASP A 18 -10.63 6.98 -0.62
N ARG A 19 -10.59 5.76 -1.20
CA ARG A 19 -10.31 4.56 -0.41
C ARG A 19 -9.09 4.70 0.50
N GLY A 20 -7.99 5.25 -0.04
CA GLY A 20 -6.76 5.47 0.73
C GLY A 20 -6.92 6.51 1.84
N THR A 21 -7.74 7.52 1.64
CA THR A 21 -8.07 8.55 2.63
C THR A 21 -8.92 7.96 3.74
N MET A 22 -10.02 7.27 3.42
CA MET A 22 -10.88 6.60 4.39
C MET A 22 -10.12 5.56 5.22
N GLN A 23 -9.24 4.77 4.60
CA GLN A 23 -8.41 3.80 5.34
C GLN A 23 -7.49 4.48 6.37
N LYS A 24 -6.94 5.65 6.01
CA LYS A 24 -6.13 6.45 6.93
C LYS A 24 -6.99 7.02 8.06
N GLU A 25 -8.19 7.49 7.77
CA GLU A 25 -9.13 8.04 8.76
C GLU A 25 -9.56 6.97 9.77
N VAL A 26 -9.91 5.75 9.30
CA VAL A 26 -10.17 4.60 10.18
C VAL A 26 -9.00 4.36 11.14
N GLY A 27 -7.76 4.38 10.63
CA GLY A 27 -6.57 4.26 11.47
C GLY A 27 -6.45 5.39 12.50
N GLN A 28 -6.68 6.64 12.09
CA GLN A 28 -6.60 7.80 12.96
C GLN A 28 -7.66 7.77 14.08
N HIS A 29 -8.91 7.37 13.75
CA HIS A 29 -9.97 7.24 14.73
C HIS A 29 -9.67 6.13 15.75
N ARG A 30 -9.19 4.97 15.28
CA ARG A 30 -8.73 3.88 16.17
C ARG A 30 -7.62 4.33 17.11
N ASP A 31 -6.64 5.04 16.60
CA ASP A 31 -5.51 5.52 17.39
C ASP A 31 -5.93 6.58 18.42
N ARG A 32 -6.88 7.47 18.08
CA ARG A 32 -7.46 8.41 19.04
C ARG A 32 -8.20 7.68 20.17
N LEU A 33 -9.05 6.72 19.83
CA LEU A 33 -9.77 5.93 20.83
C LEU A 33 -8.80 5.22 21.78
N ARG A 34 -7.76 4.55 21.23
CA ARG A 34 -6.72 3.90 22.05
C ARG A 34 -6.01 4.88 22.98
N LYS A 35 -5.64 6.05 22.47
CA LYS A 35 -4.94 7.07 23.26
C LYS A 35 -5.85 7.61 24.36
N LEU A 36 -7.11 7.88 24.08
CA LEU A 36 -8.09 8.34 25.07
C LEU A 36 -8.31 7.30 26.19
N LEU A 37 -8.50 6.03 25.83
CA LEU A 37 -8.64 4.96 26.82
C LEU A 37 -7.40 4.82 27.72
N ARG A 38 -6.20 4.97 27.14
CA ARG A 38 -4.95 4.89 27.90
C ARG A 38 -4.78 6.01 28.93
N THR A 39 -5.42 7.18 28.75
CA THR A 39 -5.36 8.25 29.77
C THR A 39 -5.96 7.86 31.11
N VAL A 40 -6.84 6.87 31.12
CA VAL A 40 -7.48 6.31 32.31
C VAL A 40 -7.03 4.88 32.63
N GLY A 41 -5.89 4.47 32.04
CA GLY A 41 -5.31 3.14 32.29
C GLY A 41 -6.14 1.98 31.73
N CYS A 42 -7.00 2.24 30.73
CA CYS A 42 -7.79 1.21 30.06
C CYS A 42 -7.02 0.70 28.80
N TRP A 43 -6.82 -0.61 28.71
CA TRP A 43 -6.09 -1.28 27.62
C TRP A 43 -7.00 -2.14 26.74
N GLU A 44 -8.30 -1.94 26.82
CA GLU A 44 -9.24 -2.72 26.04
C GLU A 44 -9.09 -2.49 24.54
N SER A 45 -9.53 -3.50 23.77
CA SER A 45 -9.55 -3.42 22.33
C SER A 45 -10.57 -2.39 21.85
N VAL A 46 -10.18 -1.58 20.88
CA VAL A 46 -11.06 -0.64 20.17
C VAL A 46 -11.76 -1.30 18.97
N GLU A 47 -11.55 -2.60 18.78
CA GLU A 47 -12.16 -3.38 17.71
C GLU A 47 -13.51 -3.98 18.18
N GLY A 48 -14.36 -4.33 17.23
CA GLY A 48 -15.69 -4.83 17.51
C GLY A 48 -16.65 -3.74 18.00
N ASP A 49 -17.58 -4.09 18.89
CA ASP A 49 -18.63 -3.20 19.41
C ASP A 49 -18.15 -2.36 20.60
N LEU A 50 -17.07 -1.62 20.44
CA LEU A 50 -16.59 -0.70 21.50
C LEU A 50 -17.68 0.31 21.91
N ARG A 51 -18.42 0.84 20.93
CA ARG A 51 -19.47 1.83 21.19
C ARG A 51 -20.56 1.26 22.09
N GLY A 52 -21.11 0.11 21.76
CA GLY A 52 -22.15 -0.52 22.59
C GLY A 52 -21.65 -0.87 23.99
N ARG A 53 -20.39 -1.31 24.13
CA ARG A 53 -19.77 -1.55 25.44
C ARG A 53 -19.61 -0.26 26.27
N LEU A 54 -19.28 0.86 25.63
CA LEU A 54 -19.23 2.17 26.29
C LEU A 54 -20.62 2.63 26.76
N GLU A 55 -21.64 2.45 25.92
CA GLU A 55 -23.03 2.80 26.23
C GLU A 55 -23.57 1.97 27.40
N ARG A 56 -23.23 0.68 27.48
CA ARG A 56 -23.60 -0.23 28.59
C ARG A 56 -22.70 -0.08 29.85
N GLY A 57 -21.71 0.81 29.82
CA GLY A 57 -20.78 1.02 30.94
C GLY A 57 -19.86 -0.17 31.25
N GLU A 58 -19.63 -1.06 30.27
CA GLU A 58 -18.77 -2.24 30.41
C GLU A 58 -17.28 -1.91 30.38
N VAL A 59 -16.92 -0.80 29.74
CA VAL A 59 -15.52 -0.34 29.64
C VAL A 59 -15.12 0.38 30.92
N LYS A 60 -14.12 -0.15 31.61
CA LYS A 60 -13.64 0.37 32.90
C LYS A 60 -12.22 0.95 32.77
N GLY A 61 -11.93 1.93 33.60
CA GLY A 61 -10.59 2.45 33.81
C GLY A 61 -9.73 1.55 34.71
N TYR A 62 -8.55 2.07 35.07
CA TYR A 62 -7.66 1.39 36.00
C TYR A 62 -8.35 1.03 37.31
N GLY A 63 -8.08 -0.18 37.84
CA GLY A 63 -8.69 -0.66 39.07
C GLY A 63 -10.20 -0.90 39.00
N GLY A 64 -10.80 -0.99 37.81
CA GLY A 64 -12.23 -1.20 37.61
C GLY A 64 -13.10 0.06 37.82
N SER A 65 -12.46 1.23 37.91
CA SER A 65 -13.14 2.51 38.05
C SER A 65 -14.05 2.83 36.84
N ALA A 66 -15.18 3.51 37.10
CA ALA A 66 -15.98 4.05 35.99
C ALA A 66 -15.21 5.09 35.20
N LEU A 67 -15.49 5.18 33.91
CA LEU A 67 -14.92 6.25 33.08
C LEU A 67 -15.57 7.60 33.46
N PRO A 68 -14.79 8.71 33.50
CA PRO A 68 -15.36 10.05 33.59
C PRO A 68 -16.39 10.29 32.47
N GLU A 69 -17.49 10.95 32.80
CA GLU A 69 -18.62 11.11 31.86
C GLU A 69 -18.19 11.85 30.58
N GLU A 70 -17.40 12.91 30.70
CA GLU A 70 -16.92 13.70 29.58
C GLU A 70 -16.04 12.86 28.64
N LEU A 71 -15.25 11.96 29.23
CA LEU A 71 -14.43 11.03 28.44
C LEU A 71 -15.29 9.98 27.75
N ARG A 72 -16.28 9.42 28.46
CA ARG A 72 -17.23 8.44 27.91
C ARG A 72 -17.98 9.02 26.71
N GLU A 73 -18.56 10.21 26.84
CA GLU A 73 -19.21 10.90 25.72
C GLU A 73 -18.28 11.17 24.53
N ARG A 74 -17.04 11.57 24.81
CA ARG A 74 -16.03 11.81 23.77
C ARG A 74 -15.69 10.51 23.03
N LEU A 75 -15.54 9.40 23.74
CA LEU A 75 -15.29 8.08 23.17
C LEU A 75 -16.47 7.61 22.31
N VAL A 76 -17.72 7.81 22.77
CA VAL A 76 -18.92 7.48 22.00
C VAL A 76 -18.97 8.28 20.69
N ARG A 77 -18.73 9.60 20.74
CA ARG A 77 -18.68 10.45 19.53
C ARG A 77 -17.59 10.00 18.55
N GLU A 78 -16.40 9.67 19.05
CA GLU A 78 -15.29 9.20 18.21
C GLU A 78 -15.56 7.80 17.64
N GLY A 79 -16.20 6.92 18.43
CA GLY A 79 -16.64 5.61 17.98
C GLY A 79 -17.69 5.68 16.87
N ALA A 80 -18.62 6.64 16.95
CA ALA A 80 -19.60 6.87 15.88
C ALA A 80 -18.95 7.29 14.56
N ARG A 81 -17.92 8.17 14.61
CA ARG A 81 -17.15 8.56 13.43
C ARG A 81 -16.39 7.38 12.84
N LEU A 82 -15.73 6.59 13.69
CA LEU A 82 -15.05 5.37 13.25
C LEU A 82 -15.98 4.43 12.51
N LYS A 83 -17.18 4.18 13.08
CA LYS A 83 -18.18 3.30 12.49
C LYS A 83 -18.60 3.81 11.11
N LEU A 84 -18.95 5.09 11.00
CA LEU A 84 -19.38 5.70 9.74
C LEU A 84 -18.32 5.56 8.64
N VAL A 85 -17.07 5.94 8.95
CA VAL A 85 -15.99 5.87 7.95
C VAL A 85 -15.65 4.43 7.58
N ALA A 86 -15.71 3.50 8.54
CA ALA A 86 -15.48 2.08 8.28
C ALA A 86 -16.57 1.47 7.38
N GLU A 87 -17.83 1.83 7.57
CA GLU A 87 -18.95 1.40 6.73
C GLU A 87 -18.82 1.95 5.30
N GLN A 88 -18.49 3.24 5.16
CA GLN A 88 -18.25 3.87 3.85
C GLN A 88 -17.07 3.22 3.13
N LEU A 89 -15.98 2.95 3.84
CA LEU A 89 -14.82 2.23 3.29
C LEU A 89 -15.21 0.84 2.80
N ALA A 90 -15.94 0.07 3.60
CA ALA A 90 -16.38 -1.28 3.23
C ALA A 90 -17.30 -1.26 1.99
N GLN A 91 -18.20 -0.30 1.91
CA GLN A 91 -19.07 -0.11 0.74
C GLN A 91 -18.26 0.23 -0.51
N LEU A 92 -17.31 1.17 -0.40
CA LEU A 92 -16.44 1.53 -1.51
C LEU A 92 -15.57 0.35 -1.95
N GLU A 93 -15.01 -0.41 -1.03
CA GLU A 93 -14.19 -1.60 -1.36
C GLU A 93 -14.98 -2.68 -2.08
N LYS A 94 -16.26 -2.83 -1.77
CA LYS A 94 -17.16 -3.77 -2.44
C LYS A 94 -17.48 -3.36 -3.87
N THR A 95 -17.77 -2.08 -4.11
CA THR A 95 -18.22 -1.58 -5.43
C THR A 95 -17.08 -1.19 -6.35
N LEU A 96 -15.92 -0.79 -5.80
CA LEU A 96 -14.80 -0.25 -6.56
C LEU A 96 -14.32 -1.16 -7.72
N PRO A 97 -14.19 -2.50 -7.57
CA PRO A 97 -13.76 -3.35 -8.67
C PRO A 97 -14.69 -3.28 -9.90
N GLU A 98 -15.99 -3.20 -9.68
CA GLU A 98 -17.01 -3.16 -10.74
C GLU A 98 -17.06 -1.79 -11.45
N GLN A 99 -16.67 -0.73 -10.74
CA GLN A 99 -16.63 0.64 -11.27
C GLN A 99 -15.40 0.92 -12.14
N LEU A 100 -14.43 0.01 -12.19
CA LEU A 100 -13.25 0.15 -13.03
C LEU A 100 -13.56 -0.25 -14.47
N ALA A 101 -12.96 0.46 -15.44
CA ALA A 101 -13.04 0.10 -16.84
C ALA A 101 -12.58 -1.35 -17.06
N GLU A 102 -13.23 -2.06 -17.98
CA GLU A 102 -12.95 -3.48 -18.25
C GLU A 102 -11.46 -3.76 -18.54
N ALA A 103 -10.83 -2.91 -19.35
CA ALA A 103 -9.40 -3.01 -19.63
C ALA A 103 -8.52 -2.91 -18.37
N VAL A 104 -8.95 -2.13 -17.37
CA VAL A 104 -8.25 -2.03 -16.06
C VAL A 104 -8.49 -3.30 -15.25
N GLN A 105 -9.72 -3.84 -15.25
CA GLN A 105 -10.06 -5.09 -14.55
C GLN A 105 -9.26 -6.28 -15.10
N GLN A 106 -9.14 -6.43 -16.41
CA GLN A 106 -8.35 -7.47 -17.07
C GLN A 106 -6.87 -7.38 -16.66
N ARG A 107 -6.28 -6.19 -16.73
CA ARG A 107 -4.89 -5.95 -16.31
C ARG A 107 -4.69 -6.15 -14.80
N MET A 108 -5.69 -5.83 -13.99
CA MET A 108 -5.69 -6.10 -12.56
C MET A 108 -5.65 -7.60 -12.28
N THR A 109 -6.49 -8.36 -12.94
CA THR A 109 -6.50 -9.83 -12.85
C THR A 109 -5.14 -10.42 -13.25
N GLN A 110 -4.53 -9.91 -14.32
CA GLN A 110 -3.19 -10.31 -14.76
C GLN A 110 -2.15 -10.09 -13.65
N LEU A 111 -2.10 -8.89 -13.04
CA LEU A 111 -1.17 -8.59 -11.95
C LEU A 111 -1.44 -9.44 -10.70
N MET A 112 -2.71 -9.65 -10.36
CA MET A 112 -3.11 -10.38 -9.17
C MET A 112 -2.79 -11.87 -9.23
N ARG A 113 -2.49 -12.43 -10.40
CA ARG A 113 -1.96 -13.81 -10.54
C ARG A 113 -0.60 -13.99 -9.87
N LEU A 114 0.19 -12.92 -9.76
CA LEU A 114 1.51 -12.97 -9.15
C LEU A 114 1.40 -13.08 -7.62
N LYS A 115 2.21 -13.97 -7.01
CA LYS A 115 2.39 -13.92 -5.56
C LYS A 115 2.95 -12.55 -5.17
N ALA A 116 2.62 -12.07 -4.00
CA ALA A 116 2.97 -10.74 -3.47
C ALA A 116 2.17 -9.55 -4.07
N VAL A 117 1.35 -9.75 -5.10
CA VAL A 117 0.51 -8.68 -5.65
C VAL A 117 -0.94 -8.87 -5.20
N GLY A 118 -1.43 -7.97 -4.35
CA GLY A 118 -2.82 -7.93 -3.91
C GLY A 118 -3.67 -6.97 -4.76
N GLN A 119 -4.99 -7.03 -4.59
CA GLN A 119 -5.96 -6.20 -5.31
C GLN A 119 -5.66 -4.71 -5.19
N VAL A 120 -5.47 -4.20 -3.97
CA VAL A 120 -5.18 -2.78 -3.70
C VAL A 120 -3.90 -2.32 -4.38
N GLY A 121 -2.85 -3.14 -4.33
CA GLY A 121 -1.58 -2.86 -4.99
C GLY A 121 -1.72 -2.81 -6.50
N ALA A 122 -2.43 -3.77 -7.10
CA ALA A 122 -2.70 -3.81 -8.53
C ALA A 122 -3.50 -2.59 -8.99
N GLN A 123 -4.60 -2.25 -8.32
CA GLN A 123 -5.42 -1.07 -8.62
C GLN A 123 -4.61 0.23 -8.59
N ARG A 124 -3.86 0.46 -7.50
CA ARG A 124 -3.03 1.66 -7.38
C ARG A 124 -1.95 1.74 -8.46
N LEU A 125 -1.29 0.64 -8.77
CA LEU A 125 -0.28 0.62 -9.83
C LEU A 125 -0.89 0.93 -11.21
N LEU A 126 -2.04 0.34 -11.53
CA LEU A 126 -2.69 0.56 -12.82
C LEU A 126 -3.17 2.00 -12.97
N LEU A 127 -3.83 2.55 -11.95
CA LEU A 127 -4.45 3.87 -12.01
C LEU A 127 -3.48 5.02 -11.74
N GLU A 128 -2.43 4.83 -10.96
CA GLU A 128 -1.50 5.89 -10.60
C GLU A 128 -0.16 5.85 -11.40
N LEU A 129 0.22 4.69 -11.96
CA LEU A 129 1.46 4.51 -12.68
C LEU A 129 1.25 4.03 -14.12
N TYR A 130 0.68 2.83 -14.32
CA TYR A 130 0.63 2.15 -15.61
C TYR A 130 -0.51 2.59 -16.54
N TRP A 131 -1.25 3.63 -16.20
CA TRP A 131 -2.11 4.34 -17.16
C TRP A 131 -1.27 5.12 -18.18
N ARG A 132 -0.02 5.46 -17.83
CA ARG A 132 0.94 6.12 -18.72
C ARG A 132 1.55 5.09 -19.67
N GLN A 133 1.78 5.53 -20.89
CA GLN A 133 2.60 4.77 -21.83
C GLN A 133 4.06 5.12 -21.59
N PHE A 134 4.87 4.11 -21.34
CA PHE A 134 6.31 4.24 -21.19
C PHE A 134 7.01 3.63 -22.40
N ASN A 135 7.96 4.33 -22.97
CA ASN A 135 8.75 3.85 -24.10
C ASN A 135 9.89 2.93 -23.65
N ASN A 136 10.42 3.18 -22.46
CA ASN A 136 11.56 2.44 -21.93
C ASN A 136 11.55 2.35 -20.39
N ARG A 137 12.41 1.47 -19.87
CA ARG A 137 12.56 1.21 -18.43
C ARG A 137 13.04 2.43 -17.62
N ARG A 138 13.73 3.39 -18.25
CA ARG A 138 14.23 4.59 -17.57
C ARG A 138 13.09 5.52 -17.21
N GLU A 139 12.11 5.66 -18.10
CA GLU A 139 10.92 6.46 -17.88
C GLU A 139 10.06 5.93 -16.70
N VAL A 140 9.93 4.59 -16.59
CA VAL A 140 9.23 3.97 -15.43
C VAL A 140 9.91 4.38 -14.12
N GLY A 141 11.24 4.24 -14.05
CA GLY A 141 12.02 4.60 -12.86
C GLY A 141 11.95 6.10 -12.53
N ALA A 142 11.99 6.96 -13.54
CA ALA A 142 11.89 8.41 -13.40
C ALA A 142 10.49 8.83 -12.89
N CYS A 143 9.42 8.25 -13.46
CA CYS A 143 8.04 8.55 -13.08
C CYS A 143 7.76 8.30 -11.58
N VAL A 144 8.42 7.32 -10.97
CA VAL A 144 8.29 7.03 -9.53
C VAL A 144 9.34 7.75 -8.68
N GLY A 145 10.27 8.49 -9.31
CA GLY A 145 11.34 9.21 -8.63
C GLY A 145 12.36 8.30 -7.94
N MET A 146 12.61 7.11 -8.51
CA MET A 146 13.59 6.13 -8.01
C MET A 146 14.83 6.06 -8.90
N VAL A 147 15.18 7.16 -9.56
CA VAL A 147 16.43 7.29 -10.30
C VAL A 147 17.50 7.95 -9.44
N PRO A 148 18.76 7.53 -9.54
CA PRO A 148 19.86 8.23 -8.88
C PRO A 148 19.88 9.71 -9.26
N GLN A 149 20.22 10.55 -8.31
CA GLN A 149 20.45 11.98 -8.52
C GLN A 149 21.88 12.30 -8.13
N PRO A 150 22.85 12.14 -9.05
CA PRO A 150 24.21 12.58 -8.82
C PRO A 150 24.24 14.11 -8.78
N TYR A 151 25.05 14.65 -7.90
CA TYR A 151 25.42 16.05 -7.88
C TYR A 151 26.92 16.12 -8.20
N ASP A 152 27.22 16.43 -9.45
CA ASP A 152 28.57 16.54 -9.92
C ASP A 152 28.87 18.03 -10.15
N SER A 153 29.78 18.64 -9.38
CA SER A 153 30.29 19.99 -9.56
C SER A 153 31.80 19.96 -9.58
N GLY A 154 32.40 20.15 -10.75
CA GLY A 154 33.83 20.12 -10.93
C GLY A 154 34.48 18.81 -10.44
N GLU A 155 35.34 18.88 -9.44
CA GLU A 155 36.02 17.72 -8.84
C GLU A 155 35.20 16.97 -7.80
N SER A 156 34.06 17.54 -7.37
CA SER A 156 33.22 16.94 -6.32
C SER A 156 32.10 16.09 -6.89
N ARG A 157 32.09 14.82 -6.53
CA ARG A 157 31.01 13.87 -6.82
C ARG A 157 30.25 13.47 -5.56
N VAL A 158 28.98 13.92 -5.44
CA VAL A 158 28.15 13.59 -4.30
C VAL A 158 26.91 12.81 -4.76
N ASP A 159 26.73 11.58 -4.27
CA ASP A 159 25.53 10.80 -4.50
C ASP A 159 24.43 11.25 -3.51
N GLN A 160 23.43 11.97 -4.01
CA GLN A 160 22.29 12.45 -3.23
C GLN A 160 21.18 11.40 -3.06
N GLY A 161 21.39 10.17 -3.52
CA GLY A 161 20.42 9.08 -3.47
C GLY A 161 19.42 9.13 -4.64
N ILE A 162 18.12 8.97 -4.36
CA ILE A 162 17.08 9.00 -5.41
C ILE A 162 16.46 10.38 -5.55
N SER A 163 16.03 10.74 -6.78
CA SER A 163 15.47 12.06 -7.10
C SER A 163 14.22 12.44 -6.30
N LYS A 164 13.41 11.48 -5.90
CA LYS A 164 12.11 11.68 -5.23
C LYS A 164 11.11 12.54 -6.01
N ALA A 165 11.45 12.96 -7.23
CA ALA A 165 10.68 13.86 -8.11
C ALA A 165 9.54 13.12 -8.82
N GLY A 166 8.89 12.17 -8.25
CA GLY A 166 7.80 11.41 -8.86
C GLY A 166 6.63 11.21 -7.91
N ASN A 167 5.71 10.35 -8.30
CA ASN A 167 4.53 10.04 -7.49
C ASN A 167 4.93 9.38 -6.16
N ARG A 168 4.84 10.16 -5.06
CA ARG A 168 5.20 9.70 -3.71
C ARG A 168 4.37 8.50 -3.25
N ARG A 169 3.07 8.47 -3.60
CA ARG A 169 2.16 7.39 -3.18
C ARG A 169 2.55 6.07 -3.84
N VAL A 170 2.85 6.11 -5.14
CA VAL A 170 3.32 4.93 -5.90
C VAL A 170 4.69 4.49 -5.41
N ARG A 171 5.59 5.42 -5.12
CA ARG A 171 6.91 5.08 -4.57
C ARG A 171 6.81 4.35 -3.23
N ALA A 172 5.98 4.83 -2.30
CA ALA A 172 5.74 4.15 -1.02
C ALA A 172 5.16 2.75 -1.24
N LEU A 173 4.13 2.62 -2.07
CA LEU A 173 3.52 1.34 -2.41
C LEU A 173 4.54 0.35 -2.99
N LEU A 174 5.39 0.79 -3.92
CA LEU A 174 6.39 -0.08 -4.55
C LEU A 174 7.46 -0.55 -3.54
N ILE A 175 7.80 0.26 -2.54
CA ILE A 175 8.70 -0.15 -1.46
C ILE A 175 8.04 -1.21 -0.58
N GLU A 176 6.76 -1.04 -0.21
CA GLU A 176 5.99 -2.05 0.52
C GLU A 176 5.88 -3.35 -0.29
N MET A 177 5.53 -3.25 -1.56
CA MET A 177 5.44 -4.39 -2.47
C MET A 177 6.79 -5.09 -2.66
N ALA A 178 7.91 -4.37 -2.64
CA ALA A 178 9.24 -4.95 -2.70
C ALA A 178 9.51 -5.84 -1.48
N TRP A 179 9.13 -5.42 -0.27
CA TRP A 179 9.23 -6.28 0.92
C TRP A 179 8.32 -7.50 0.83
N LEU A 180 7.08 -7.34 0.35
CA LEU A 180 6.18 -8.47 0.11
C LEU A 180 6.72 -9.41 -0.96
N TRP A 181 7.35 -8.87 -2.02
CA TRP A 181 7.99 -9.66 -3.06
C TRP A 181 9.11 -10.52 -2.50
N LEU A 182 10.02 -9.95 -1.72
CA LEU A 182 11.10 -10.71 -1.07
C LEU A 182 10.58 -11.84 -0.17
N ARG A 183 9.45 -11.61 0.49
CA ARG A 183 8.82 -12.60 1.38
C ARG A 183 8.14 -13.74 0.61
N TRP A 184 7.40 -13.39 -0.44
CA TRP A 184 6.53 -14.36 -1.14
C TRP A 184 7.14 -14.93 -2.41
N GLN A 185 8.26 -14.37 -2.87
CA GLN A 185 9.01 -14.76 -4.06
C GLN A 185 10.52 -14.95 -3.73
N PRO A 186 10.88 -15.76 -2.70
CA PRO A 186 12.27 -15.86 -2.22
C PRO A 186 13.23 -16.42 -3.27
N GLN A 187 12.72 -17.19 -4.22
CA GLN A 187 13.52 -17.79 -5.31
C GLN A 187 13.68 -16.86 -6.51
N SER A 188 12.98 -15.73 -6.54
CA SER A 188 13.06 -14.80 -7.67
C SER A 188 14.44 -14.15 -7.78
N GLU A 189 14.85 -13.85 -9.01
CA GLU A 189 16.10 -13.13 -9.31
C GLU A 189 16.24 -11.84 -8.48
N LEU A 190 15.12 -11.11 -8.28
CA LEU A 190 15.12 -9.91 -7.45
C LEU A 190 15.41 -10.20 -5.98
N ALA A 191 14.87 -11.29 -5.43
CA ALA A 191 15.12 -11.67 -4.05
C ALA A 191 16.55 -12.16 -3.86
N GLN A 192 17.06 -12.96 -4.78
CA GLN A 192 18.46 -13.43 -4.77
C GLN A 192 19.43 -12.25 -4.90
N TRP A 193 19.17 -11.31 -5.81
CA TRP A 193 19.96 -10.10 -5.94
C TRP A 193 19.98 -9.28 -4.64
N PHE A 194 18.83 -9.10 -3.98
CA PHE A 194 18.76 -8.40 -2.69
C PHE A 194 19.60 -9.12 -1.63
N ALA A 195 19.46 -10.45 -1.53
CA ALA A 195 20.22 -11.26 -0.58
C ALA A 195 21.73 -11.14 -0.81
N GLN A 196 22.19 -11.23 -2.06
CA GLN A 196 23.61 -11.06 -2.41
C GLN A 196 24.11 -9.65 -2.06
N ARG A 197 23.32 -8.61 -2.37
CA ARG A 197 23.70 -7.22 -2.12
C ARG A 197 23.78 -6.88 -0.62
N THR A 198 23.04 -7.61 0.22
CA THR A 198 22.97 -7.37 1.65
C THR A 198 23.75 -8.38 2.48
N ARG A 199 24.34 -9.41 1.88
CA ARG A 199 25.24 -10.38 2.56
C ARG A 199 26.46 -9.65 3.10
N GLY A 200 26.88 -10.00 4.33
CA GLY A 200 28.01 -9.37 5.01
C GLY A 200 27.71 -8.01 5.66
N THR A 201 26.53 -7.44 5.45
CA THR A 201 26.12 -6.18 6.08
C THR A 201 25.04 -6.40 7.15
N VAL A 202 25.24 -7.41 8.00
CA VAL A 202 24.23 -7.86 9.00
C VAL A 202 23.78 -6.72 9.92
N SER A 203 24.60 -5.72 10.18
CA SER A 203 24.27 -4.58 11.05
C SER A 203 23.92 -3.28 10.28
N ASN A 204 24.13 -3.19 8.96
CA ASN A 204 23.96 -1.93 8.25
C ASN A 204 22.53 -1.74 7.70
N LYS A 205 21.66 -1.19 8.55
CA LYS A 205 20.29 -0.82 8.21
C LYS A 205 20.20 0.11 6.98
N ARG A 206 21.23 0.95 6.76
CA ARG A 206 21.31 1.88 5.61
C ARG A 206 21.39 1.11 4.29
N ASN A 207 22.28 0.12 4.21
CA ASN A 207 22.45 -0.68 2.97
C ASN A 207 21.17 -1.44 2.61
N LYS A 208 20.47 -2.03 3.60
CA LYS A 208 19.17 -2.68 3.37
C LYS A 208 18.11 -1.71 2.84
N ARG A 209 18.08 -0.47 3.35
CA ARG A 209 17.15 0.57 2.86
C ARG A 209 17.48 1.01 1.44
N ILE A 210 18.75 1.11 1.07
CA ILE A 210 19.16 1.43 -0.29
C ILE A 210 18.81 0.26 -1.23
N ALA A 211 19.12 -0.97 -0.84
CA ALA A 211 18.85 -2.16 -1.63
C ALA A 211 17.36 -2.36 -1.89
N ILE A 212 16.48 -2.16 -0.89
CA ILE A 212 15.03 -2.34 -1.08
C ILE A 212 14.45 -1.30 -2.07
N VAL A 213 14.96 -0.07 -2.09
CA VAL A 213 14.55 0.94 -3.07
C VAL A 213 14.96 0.52 -4.49
N ALA A 214 16.14 -0.09 -4.64
CA ALA A 214 16.58 -0.62 -5.93
C ALA A 214 15.72 -1.82 -6.37
N VAL A 215 15.32 -2.71 -5.44
CA VAL A 215 14.34 -3.78 -5.71
C VAL A 215 13.01 -3.19 -6.15
N ALA A 216 12.50 -2.19 -5.44
CA ALA A 216 11.23 -1.52 -5.77
C ALA A 216 11.23 -0.94 -7.18
N ARG A 217 12.34 -0.29 -7.59
CA ARG A 217 12.50 0.21 -8.96
C ARG A 217 12.50 -0.93 -9.99
N ARG A 218 13.26 -2.01 -9.73
CA ARG A 218 13.31 -3.17 -10.63
C ARG A 218 11.96 -3.87 -10.71
N LEU A 219 11.25 -3.99 -9.58
CA LEU A 219 9.89 -4.55 -9.51
C LEU A 219 8.91 -3.73 -10.36
N ALA A 220 8.94 -2.39 -10.28
CA ALA A 220 8.12 -1.53 -11.13
C ALA A 220 8.37 -1.80 -12.62
N ILE A 221 9.63 -1.96 -13.04
CA ILE A 221 9.99 -2.25 -14.42
C ILE A 221 9.53 -3.67 -14.82
N LEU A 222 9.68 -4.66 -13.94
CA LEU A 222 9.25 -6.03 -14.16
C LEU A 222 7.73 -6.10 -14.39
N LEU A 223 6.95 -5.48 -13.50
CA LEU A 223 5.49 -5.47 -13.61
C LEU A 223 5.02 -4.71 -14.85
N TRP A 224 5.70 -3.62 -15.24
CA TRP A 224 5.43 -2.92 -16.49
C TRP A 224 5.65 -3.82 -17.72
N ARG A 225 6.78 -4.55 -17.79
CA ARG A 225 7.05 -5.49 -18.88
C ARG A 225 6.02 -6.60 -18.93
N TYR A 226 5.66 -7.14 -17.78
CA TYR A 226 4.63 -8.16 -17.68
C TYR A 226 3.28 -7.69 -18.23
N LEU A 227 2.89 -6.45 -17.93
CA LEU A 227 1.66 -5.86 -18.46
C LEU A 227 1.73 -5.54 -19.96
N LYS A 228 2.92 -5.20 -20.47
CA LYS A 228 3.12 -4.82 -21.86
C LYS A 228 3.30 -6.02 -22.78
N ASP A 229 4.19 -6.91 -22.40
CA ASP A 229 4.71 -7.97 -23.26
C ASP A 229 4.37 -9.39 -22.76
N GLY A 230 3.72 -9.51 -21.59
CA GLY A 230 3.46 -10.79 -20.93
C GLY A 230 4.71 -11.48 -20.38
N VAL A 231 5.89 -10.86 -20.47
CA VAL A 231 7.17 -11.48 -20.14
C VAL A 231 7.49 -11.36 -18.66
N LEU A 232 7.79 -12.51 -18.05
CA LEU A 232 8.29 -12.62 -16.67
C LEU A 232 9.56 -13.46 -16.64
N PRO A 233 10.47 -13.22 -15.68
CA PRO A 233 11.54 -14.17 -15.37
C PRO A 233 10.96 -15.54 -15.00
N LYS A 234 11.68 -16.63 -15.34
CA LYS A 234 11.22 -18.02 -15.18
C LYS A 234 10.96 -18.42 -13.72
N ASP A 235 11.62 -17.76 -12.80
CA ASP A 235 11.61 -18.00 -11.35
C ASP A 235 10.48 -17.26 -10.60
N VAL A 236 9.64 -16.49 -11.32
CA VAL A 236 8.48 -15.81 -10.75
C VAL A 236 7.32 -16.76 -10.56
N GLN A 237 6.80 -16.83 -9.32
CA GLN A 237 5.73 -17.72 -8.96
C GLN A 237 4.36 -17.06 -9.07
N PHE A 238 3.41 -17.80 -9.63
CA PHE A 238 2.00 -17.45 -9.62
C PHE A 238 1.29 -17.98 -8.37
N LYS A 239 0.19 -17.35 -8.02
CA LYS A 239 -0.72 -17.88 -7.01
C LYS A 239 -1.35 -19.18 -7.53
N PRO A 240 -1.60 -20.17 -6.65
CA PRO A 240 -2.35 -21.36 -7.06
C PRO A 240 -3.74 -20.94 -7.56
N VAL A 241 -4.17 -21.51 -8.64
CA VAL A 241 -5.54 -21.35 -9.16
C VAL A 241 -6.47 -22.03 -8.15
N LYS A 242 -7.36 -21.28 -7.52
CA LYS A 242 -8.46 -21.89 -6.74
C LYS A 242 -9.43 -22.52 -7.73
N VAL A 243 -9.31 -23.81 -7.95
CA VAL A 243 -10.34 -24.58 -8.65
C VAL A 243 -11.52 -24.69 -7.69
N THR A 244 -12.53 -23.84 -7.87
CA THR A 244 -13.82 -24.03 -7.21
C THR A 244 -14.49 -25.17 -7.97
N LEU A 245 -14.36 -26.40 -7.49
CA LEU A 245 -15.23 -27.48 -7.89
C LEU A 245 -16.65 -27.03 -7.52
N LYS A 246 -17.44 -26.59 -8.50
CA LYS A 246 -18.88 -26.55 -8.33
C LYS A 246 -19.28 -28.01 -8.13
N ALA A 247 -19.70 -28.37 -6.93
CA ALA A 247 -20.41 -29.59 -6.68
C ALA A 247 -21.64 -29.58 -7.60
N ALA A 248 -21.74 -30.58 -8.44
CA ALA A 248 -22.91 -30.89 -9.28
C ALA A 248 -24.09 -31.25 -8.41
#